data_012d6569e3c882e55b827789cdd1c4f9
#
_entry.id   012d6569e3c882e55b827789cdd1c4f9
#
_cell.length_a   1.000
_cell.length_b   1.000
_cell.length_c   1.000
_cell.angle_alpha   90.00
_cell.angle_beta   90.00
_cell.angle_gamma   90.00
#
_symmetry.space_group_name_H-M   'P 1'
#
loop_
_entity.id
_entity.type
_entity.pdbx_description
1 polymer ?
#
loop_
_entity_poly.entity_id
_entity_poly.type
_entity_poly.pdbx_seq_one_letter_code
_entity_poly.pdbx_strand_id
1 'polypeptide(L)'
;MRIALLSPLPPEQTGIADYAEHFRSALTALGVEVFTPLHGVSAADRLAQLAGFDWSQVQLVHAELGGGRLAEFEALDWLRQHQPQLPLTATVHDPERLVWRRARLPWPLSWLERLPRPFPQISALLADPLTLFEERRLARHLSRAVTLTQTGARCLSARMGLAQGQAVAIAHGNLSLEPAALATLDPLRFLYFGFIYRGKGIEDLLSALAQVFQRHPALRGHLRLTLAGGTAPEMAFGPAGNYLDELRALARQLNLPDCLDWQLDLPADAIASTIQAHHVMVLPYRESKKLGLLGAMRGTSGALSWANACGRGVITSNARAFAEEVSSGNGSTFEQGDIGALADAIEALALHPERAAEWAERATAIGLERRWPNVAARFLDVFQSVCRENR
;
A
#
# COMPACT_ATOMS: atom_id res chain seq x y z
N MET A 1 7.63 1.30 -27.67
CA MET A 1 8.08 2.36 -26.75
C MET A 1 9.19 1.79 -25.89
N ARG A 2 10.22 2.61 -25.54
CA ARG A 2 11.33 2.20 -24.66
C ARG A 2 11.37 3.08 -23.45
N ILE A 3 11.34 2.47 -22.26
CA ILE A 3 11.33 3.19 -20.97
C ILE A 3 12.41 2.66 -20.03
N ALA A 4 12.87 3.50 -19.09
CA ALA A 4 13.63 3.03 -17.96
C ALA A 4 12.74 3.03 -16.71
N LEU A 5 12.68 1.91 -16.00
CA LEU A 5 11.98 1.72 -14.74
C LEU A 5 12.99 1.75 -13.59
N LEU A 6 12.82 2.72 -12.69
CA LEU A 6 13.59 2.86 -11.47
C LEU A 6 12.73 2.35 -10.30
N SER A 7 13.01 1.15 -9.85
CA SER A 7 12.21 0.49 -8.80
C SER A 7 13.02 -0.61 -8.12
N PRO A 8 12.70 -0.94 -6.86
CA PRO A 8 13.06 -2.23 -6.35
C PRO A 8 12.41 -3.31 -7.20
N LEU A 9 13.09 -4.42 -7.37
CA LEU A 9 12.60 -5.61 -8.07
C LEU A 9 13.03 -6.86 -7.28
N PRO A 10 12.39 -8.00 -7.45
CA PRO A 10 12.85 -9.24 -6.85
C PRO A 10 14.35 -9.51 -7.17
N PRO A 11 15.14 -10.03 -6.22
CA PRO A 11 14.70 -10.71 -4.99
C PRO A 11 14.39 -9.81 -3.78
N GLU A 12 14.30 -8.48 -3.94
CA GLU A 12 13.97 -7.59 -2.85
C GLU A 12 12.52 -7.82 -2.39
N GLN A 13 12.32 -8.13 -1.10
CA GLN A 13 11.02 -8.52 -0.54
C GLN A 13 10.25 -7.29 -0.01
N THR A 14 9.67 -6.53 -0.91
CA THR A 14 8.81 -5.38 -0.57
C THR A 14 7.56 -5.35 -1.44
N GLY A 15 6.47 -4.80 -0.94
CA GLY A 15 5.24 -4.65 -1.72
C GLY A 15 5.41 -3.80 -2.99
N ILE A 16 6.40 -2.87 -3.00
CA ILE A 16 6.73 -2.08 -4.19
C ILE A 16 7.50 -2.94 -5.21
N ALA A 17 8.36 -3.85 -4.76
CA ALA A 17 9.08 -4.76 -5.66
C ALA A 17 8.12 -5.73 -6.37
N ASP A 18 7.16 -6.29 -5.64
CA ASP A 18 6.11 -7.15 -6.22
C ASP A 18 5.24 -6.37 -7.21
N TYR A 19 4.83 -5.16 -6.85
CA TYR A 19 4.10 -4.26 -7.74
C TYR A 19 4.88 -4.00 -9.03
N ALA A 20 6.14 -3.59 -8.92
CA ALA A 20 7.00 -3.23 -10.04
C ALA A 20 7.27 -4.41 -10.98
N GLU A 21 7.40 -5.63 -10.46
CA GLU A 21 7.59 -6.83 -11.27
C GLU A 21 6.36 -7.16 -12.12
N HIS A 22 5.17 -7.10 -11.51
CA HIS A 22 3.92 -7.30 -12.25
C HIS A 22 3.68 -6.17 -13.27
N PHE A 23 3.97 -4.93 -12.91
CA PHE A 23 3.88 -3.77 -13.78
C PHE A 23 4.82 -3.90 -14.99
N ARG A 24 6.10 -4.20 -14.74
CA ARG A 24 7.12 -4.43 -15.78
C ARG A 24 6.69 -5.53 -16.75
N SER A 25 6.24 -6.67 -16.21
CA SER A 25 5.78 -7.82 -16.99
C SER A 25 4.59 -7.46 -17.88
N ALA A 26 3.62 -6.71 -17.33
CA ALA A 26 2.43 -6.29 -18.08
C ALA A 26 2.76 -5.27 -19.18
N LEU A 27 3.66 -4.31 -18.92
CA LEU A 27 4.14 -3.39 -19.96
C LEU A 27 4.90 -4.11 -21.08
N THR A 28 5.74 -5.09 -20.72
CA THR A 28 6.46 -5.90 -21.70
C THR A 28 5.50 -6.69 -22.60
N ALA A 29 4.42 -7.23 -22.01
CA ALA A 29 3.38 -7.92 -22.77
C ALA A 29 2.64 -7.00 -23.75
N LEU A 30 2.61 -5.68 -23.50
CA LEU A 30 2.07 -4.65 -24.41
C LEU A 30 3.11 -4.15 -25.43
N GLY A 31 4.27 -4.79 -25.53
CA GLY A 31 5.32 -4.43 -26.48
C GLY A 31 6.19 -3.24 -26.06
N VAL A 32 6.19 -2.88 -24.76
CA VAL A 32 7.10 -1.88 -24.21
C VAL A 32 8.42 -2.54 -23.84
N GLU A 33 9.52 -2.01 -24.31
CA GLU A 33 10.86 -2.41 -23.89
C GLU A 33 11.20 -1.68 -22.58
N VAL A 34 11.45 -2.43 -21.51
CA VAL A 34 11.65 -1.89 -20.15
C VAL A 34 13.07 -2.18 -19.69
N PHE A 35 13.86 -1.11 -19.55
CA PHE A 35 15.19 -1.16 -18.96
C PHE A 35 15.10 -0.96 -17.45
N THR A 36 15.94 -1.65 -16.68
CA THR A 36 15.98 -1.56 -15.21
C THR A 36 17.39 -1.21 -14.73
N PRO A 37 17.85 0.03 -14.98
CA PRO A 37 19.28 0.39 -14.84
C PRO A 37 19.80 0.30 -13.40
N LEU A 38 18.94 0.32 -12.38
CA LEU A 38 19.34 0.22 -10.98
C LEU A 38 19.17 -1.18 -10.37
N HIS A 39 18.65 -2.15 -11.14
CA HIS A 39 18.42 -3.50 -10.62
C HIS A 39 19.75 -4.20 -10.34
N GLY A 40 19.92 -4.72 -9.11
CA GLY A 40 21.14 -5.40 -8.67
C GLY A 40 22.33 -4.47 -8.41
N VAL A 41 22.16 -3.13 -8.51
CA VAL A 41 23.24 -2.16 -8.32
C VAL A 41 23.36 -1.77 -6.85
N SER A 42 24.59 -1.84 -6.31
CA SER A 42 24.87 -1.42 -4.94
C SER A 42 24.64 0.09 -4.73
N ALA A 43 24.38 0.50 -3.49
CA ALA A 43 24.24 1.92 -3.17
C ALA A 43 25.50 2.75 -3.54
N ALA A 44 26.69 2.15 -3.42
CA ALA A 44 27.96 2.81 -3.76
C ALA A 44 28.13 3.03 -5.27
N ASP A 45 27.64 2.11 -6.09
CA ASP A 45 27.85 2.13 -7.54
C ASP A 45 26.74 2.86 -8.30
N ARG A 46 25.67 3.25 -7.61
CA ARG A 46 24.45 3.82 -8.22
C ARG A 46 24.70 5.04 -9.08
N LEU A 47 25.51 6.00 -8.60
CA LEU A 47 25.85 7.20 -9.38
C LEU A 47 26.67 6.90 -10.60
N ALA A 48 27.63 5.97 -10.51
CA ALA A 48 28.42 5.52 -11.64
C ALA A 48 27.55 4.83 -12.69
N GLN A 49 26.61 4.00 -12.25
CA GLN A 49 25.64 3.33 -13.12
C GLN A 49 24.74 4.34 -13.84
N LEU A 50 24.19 5.34 -13.11
CA LEU A 50 23.38 6.41 -13.72
C LEU A 50 24.16 7.21 -14.76
N ALA A 51 25.44 7.54 -14.48
CA ALA A 51 26.29 8.28 -15.39
C ALA A 51 26.73 7.45 -16.62
N GLY A 52 26.90 6.14 -16.47
CA GLY A 52 27.34 5.23 -17.53
C GLY A 52 26.20 4.67 -18.40
N PHE A 53 24.94 4.80 -17.97
CA PHE A 53 23.81 4.29 -18.76
C PHE A 53 23.53 5.19 -19.97
N ASP A 54 23.32 4.58 -21.12
CA ASP A 54 22.95 5.33 -22.34
C ASP A 54 21.47 5.74 -22.33
N TRP A 55 21.20 6.95 -21.82
CA TRP A 55 19.85 7.52 -21.73
C TRP A 55 19.24 7.87 -23.09
N SER A 56 20.01 7.93 -24.17
CA SER A 56 19.49 8.21 -25.52
C SER A 56 18.63 7.08 -26.07
N GLN A 57 18.77 5.88 -25.54
CA GLN A 57 17.97 4.72 -25.95
C GLN A 57 16.56 4.69 -25.34
N VAL A 58 16.26 5.51 -24.33
CA VAL A 58 14.95 5.54 -23.68
C VAL A 58 14.18 6.82 -24.00
N GLN A 59 12.87 6.73 -24.03
CA GLN A 59 11.97 7.83 -24.36
C GLN A 59 11.36 8.48 -23.11
N LEU A 60 11.41 7.77 -21.98
CA LEU A 60 10.83 8.20 -20.72
C LEU A 60 11.42 7.39 -19.56
N VAL A 61 11.55 8.02 -18.38
CA VAL A 61 11.85 7.33 -17.12
C VAL A 61 10.63 7.31 -16.24
N HIS A 62 10.35 6.15 -15.69
CA HIS A 62 9.33 5.97 -14.66
C HIS A 62 9.95 5.43 -13.37
N ALA A 63 9.57 5.99 -12.22
CA ALA A 63 10.06 5.53 -10.93
C ALA A 63 8.90 5.14 -10.00
N GLU A 64 9.14 4.12 -9.16
CA GLU A 64 8.22 3.72 -8.10
C GLU A 64 8.67 4.34 -6.77
N LEU A 65 7.95 5.34 -6.27
CA LEU A 65 8.27 6.08 -5.05
C LEU A 65 7.34 5.68 -3.90
N GLY A 66 7.91 5.42 -2.74
CA GLY A 66 7.11 5.11 -1.55
C GLY A 66 7.94 4.81 -0.32
N GLY A 67 7.32 4.86 0.85
CA GLY A 67 7.97 4.62 2.12
C GLY A 67 9.18 5.52 2.36
N GLY A 68 10.22 4.98 2.95
CA GLY A 68 11.48 5.68 3.22
C GLY A 68 12.58 5.43 2.17
N ARG A 69 12.24 4.96 0.98
CA ARG A 69 13.20 4.60 -0.07
C ARG A 69 13.78 5.83 -0.73
N LEU A 70 15.10 5.97 -0.69
CA LEU A 70 15.81 7.13 -1.24
C LEU A 70 16.40 6.88 -2.63
N ALA A 71 16.65 5.62 -2.99
CA ALA A 71 17.37 5.26 -4.21
C ALA A 71 16.73 5.85 -5.47
N GLU A 72 15.45 5.61 -5.64
CA GLU A 72 14.65 6.01 -6.78
C GLU A 72 14.44 7.53 -6.80
N PHE A 73 14.26 8.15 -5.62
CA PHE A 73 14.16 9.59 -5.48
C PHE A 73 15.46 10.30 -5.85
N GLU A 74 16.60 9.82 -5.35
CA GLU A 74 17.94 10.38 -5.68
C GLU A 74 18.28 10.21 -7.16
N ALA A 75 17.90 9.07 -7.75
CA ALA A 75 18.10 8.83 -9.17
C ALA A 75 17.27 9.78 -10.04
N LEU A 76 16.01 10.03 -9.69
CA LEU A 76 15.18 11.03 -10.38
C LEU A 76 15.75 12.46 -10.25
N ASP A 77 16.25 12.84 -9.05
CA ASP A 77 16.84 14.16 -8.85
C ASP A 77 18.18 14.31 -9.63
N TRP A 78 18.95 13.23 -9.72
CA TRP A 78 20.14 13.19 -10.58
C TRP A 78 19.78 13.35 -12.07
N LEU A 79 18.78 12.60 -12.56
CA LEU A 79 18.30 12.69 -13.94
C LEU A 79 17.77 14.07 -14.29
N ARG A 80 17.00 14.68 -13.40
CA ARG A 80 16.52 16.06 -13.56
C ARG A 80 17.68 17.04 -13.83
N GLN A 81 18.85 16.80 -13.22
CA GLN A 81 20.01 17.68 -13.35
C GLN A 81 20.86 17.37 -14.58
N HIS A 82 21.00 16.09 -14.95
CA HIS A 82 21.94 15.64 -15.97
C HIS A 82 21.26 15.26 -17.28
N GLN A 83 19.96 14.99 -17.28
CA GLN A 83 19.16 14.61 -18.45
C GLN A 83 17.86 15.44 -18.54
N PRO A 84 17.94 16.79 -18.60
CA PRO A 84 16.76 17.67 -18.46
C PRO A 84 15.73 17.51 -19.59
N GLN A 85 16.12 16.94 -20.72
CA GLN A 85 15.24 16.71 -21.88
C GLN A 85 14.45 15.38 -21.76
N LEU A 86 14.84 14.51 -20.83
CA LEU A 86 14.22 13.20 -20.67
C LEU A 86 12.98 13.34 -19.80
N PRO A 87 11.78 12.97 -20.29
CA PRO A 87 10.56 13.03 -19.48
C PRO A 87 10.66 12.11 -18.27
N LEU A 88 10.35 12.65 -17.09
CA LEU A 88 10.33 11.92 -15.82
C LEU A 88 8.91 11.75 -15.33
N THR A 89 8.55 10.54 -14.97
CA THR A 89 7.25 10.21 -14.33
C THR A 89 7.50 9.37 -13.09
N ALA A 90 6.56 9.35 -12.16
CA ALA A 90 6.67 8.49 -10.99
C ALA A 90 5.30 8.03 -10.49
N THR A 91 5.19 6.77 -10.03
CA THR A 91 4.12 6.33 -9.15
C THR A 91 4.49 6.67 -7.71
N VAL A 92 3.58 7.29 -6.97
CA VAL A 92 3.73 7.62 -5.55
C VAL A 92 2.79 6.75 -4.75
N HIS A 93 3.35 5.73 -4.08
CA HIS A 93 2.56 4.72 -3.36
C HIS A 93 1.95 5.24 -2.06
N ASP A 94 2.64 6.15 -1.37
CA ASP A 94 2.20 6.74 -0.10
C ASP A 94 2.04 8.28 -0.22
N PRO A 95 1.15 8.80 -1.11
CA PRO A 95 0.96 10.25 -1.28
C PRO A 95 0.49 10.89 0.04
N GLU A 96 0.78 12.02 0.19
CA GLU A 96 1.14 13.36 0.40
C GLU A 96 2.63 13.69 0.24
N ARG A 97 3.53 12.73 0.32
CA ARG A 97 4.98 12.90 0.15
C ARG A 97 5.42 12.05 -1.04
N LEU A 98 6.52 12.42 -1.68
CA LEU A 98 7.14 11.55 -2.69
C LEU A 98 7.83 10.37 -2.01
N VAL A 99 8.53 10.66 -0.93
CA VAL A 99 9.24 9.69 -0.11
C VAL A 99 9.19 10.13 1.34
N TRP A 100 8.81 9.24 2.25
CA TRP A 100 8.73 9.49 3.69
C TRP A 100 10.11 9.43 4.33
N ARG A 101 11.00 10.35 3.94
CA ARG A 101 12.34 10.46 4.49
C ARG A 101 12.39 11.45 5.64
N ARG A 102 13.46 11.37 6.42
CA ARG A 102 13.80 12.38 7.41
C ARG A 102 14.98 13.19 6.91
N ALA A 103 14.83 14.50 6.75
CA ALA A 103 15.97 15.38 6.61
C ALA A 103 16.73 15.42 7.94
N ARG A 104 18.05 15.55 7.85
CA ARG A 104 18.88 15.85 9.04
C ARG A 104 19.08 17.35 9.13
N LEU A 105 18.96 17.88 10.34
CA LEU A 105 19.37 19.25 10.60
C LEU A 105 20.88 19.38 10.39
N PRO A 106 21.36 20.54 9.86
CA PRO A 106 22.79 20.79 9.76
C PRO A 106 23.43 20.86 11.15
N TRP A 107 24.73 20.59 11.20
CA TRP A 107 25.50 20.76 12.43
C TRP A 107 25.47 22.27 12.87
N PRO A 108 25.32 22.62 14.17
CA PRO A 108 25.31 21.68 15.32
C PRO A 108 23.92 21.14 15.70
N LEU A 109 22.82 21.54 15.07
CA LEU A 109 21.46 21.16 15.47
C LEU A 109 21.16 19.67 15.28
N SER A 110 21.95 18.96 14.46
CA SER A 110 21.81 17.51 14.25
C SER A 110 22.02 16.67 15.53
N TRP A 111 22.67 17.24 16.58
CA TRP A 111 22.83 16.54 17.84
C TRP A 111 21.50 16.32 18.60
N LEU A 112 20.45 17.12 18.30
CA LEU A 112 19.12 16.93 18.87
C LEU A 112 18.57 15.53 18.60
N GLU A 113 18.96 14.89 17.49
CA GLU A 113 18.52 13.52 17.15
C GLU A 113 19.05 12.45 18.11
N ARG A 114 20.13 12.75 18.85
CA ARG A 114 20.78 11.82 19.80
C ARG A 114 20.21 11.95 21.21
N LEU A 115 19.37 12.94 21.46
CA LEU A 115 18.75 13.18 22.75
C LEU A 115 17.53 12.26 22.96
N PRO A 116 17.12 12.03 24.22
CA PRO A 116 15.89 11.30 24.50
C PRO A 116 14.65 12.06 23.96
N ARG A 117 13.53 11.33 23.84
CA ARG A 117 12.25 11.96 23.45
C ARG A 117 11.90 13.10 24.40
N PRO A 118 11.37 14.25 23.86
CA PRO A 118 10.82 14.46 22.52
C PRO A 118 11.78 15.08 21.47
N PHE A 119 13.06 15.27 21.78
CA PHE A 119 13.99 16.02 20.92
C PHE A 119 14.12 15.48 19.48
N PRO A 120 14.17 14.14 19.23
CA PRO A 120 14.20 13.61 17.86
C PRO A 120 12.94 13.98 17.05
N GLN A 121 11.77 14.09 17.70
CA GLN A 121 10.54 14.51 17.05
C GLN A 121 10.58 16.01 16.69
N ILE A 122 11.11 16.83 17.59
CA ILE A 122 11.31 18.27 17.34
C ILE A 122 12.30 18.46 16.20
N SER A 123 13.41 17.72 16.18
CA SER A 123 14.38 17.73 15.08
C SER A 123 13.71 17.39 13.74
N ALA A 124 12.89 16.34 13.70
CA ALA A 124 12.16 15.94 12.49
C ALA A 124 11.22 17.04 11.99
N LEU A 125 10.49 17.71 12.89
CA LEU A 125 9.60 18.81 12.53
C LEU A 125 10.36 20.03 12.01
N LEU A 126 11.49 20.39 12.63
CA LEU A 126 12.34 21.50 12.19
C LEU A 126 13.03 21.22 10.85
N ALA A 127 13.36 19.96 10.56
CA ALA A 127 13.98 19.55 9.31
C ALA A 127 12.97 19.38 8.16
N ASP A 128 11.67 19.21 8.47
CA ASP A 128 10.64 18.92 7.47
C ASP A 128 10.53 19.97 6.34
N PRO A 129 10.62 21.27 6.58
CA PRO A 129 10.60 22.26 5.50
C PRO A 129 11.68 22.05 4.45
N LEU A 130 12.89 21.60 4.85
CA LEU A 130 13.98 21.27 3.91
C LEU A 130 13.64 20.06 3.06
N THR A 131 13.16 18.99 3.70
CA THR A 131 12.71 17.78 3.00
C THR A 131 11.59 18.10 2.01
N LEU A 132 10.59 18.86 2.47
CA LEU A 132 9.44 19.23 1.65
C LEU A 132 9.83 20.12 0.47
N PHE A 133 10.80 21.01 0.65
CA PHE A 133 11.32 21.83 -0.44
C PHE A 133 11.95 20.97 -1.55
N GLU A 134 12.78 20.02 -1.19
CA GLU A 134 13.41 19.11 -2.17
C GLU A 134 12.40 18.21 -2.87
N GLU A 135 11.44 17.65 -2.13
CA GLU A 135 10.37 16.85 -2.71
C GLU A 135 9.50 17.67 -3.68
N ARG A 136 9.12 18.90 -3.31
CA ARG A 136 8.37 19.81 -4.16
C ARG A 136 9.14 20.20 -5.43
N ARG A 137 10.47 20.42 -5.30
CA ARG A 137 11.32 20.73 -6.45
C ARG A 137 11.31 19.58 -7.46
N LEU A 138 11.48 18.34 -7.00
CA LEU A 138 11.41 17.15 -7.87
C LEU A 138 9.99 16.94 -8.40
N ALA A 139 8.98 16.99 -7.55
CA ALA A 139 7.59 16.74 -7.92
C ALA A 139 7.10 17.66 -9.05
N ARG A 140 7.47 18.96 -9.00
CA ARG A 140 7.11 19.92 -10.04
C ARG A 140 7.83 19.69 -11.36
N HIS A 141 8.95 18.98 -11.34
CA HIS A 141 9.69 18.63 -12.54
C HIS A 141 9.19 17.34 -13.19
N LEU A 142 8.44 16.52 -12.47
CA LEU A 142 7.82 15.34 -13.07
C LEU A 142 6.81 15.76 -14.12
N SER A 143 6.87 15.17 -15.31
CA SER A 143 5.85 15.36 -16.34
C SER A 143 4.50 14.85 -15.88
N ARG A 144 4.47 13.71 -15.16
CA ARG A 144 3.27 13.18 -14.48
C ARG A 144 3.68 12.48 -13.19
N ALA A 145 2.88 12.68 -12.15
CA ALA A 145 2.89 11.89 -10.93
C ALA A 145 1.65 11.00 -10.91
N VAL A 146 1.83 9.69 -10.84
CA VAL A 146 0.72 8.72 -10.72
C VAL A 146 0.52 8.39 -9.26
N THR A 147 -0.73 8.30 -8.81
CA THR A 147 -1.10 7.76 -7.51
C THR A 147 -2.12 6.64 -7.68
N LEU A 148 -2.30 5.81 -6.68
CA LEU A 148 -3.15 4.63 -6.79
C LEU A 148 -4.64 4.94 -6.52
N THR A 149 -4.96 6.18 -6.12
CA THR A 149 -6.31 6.64 -5.79
C THR A 149 -6.49 8.11 -6.15
N GLN A 150 -7.72 8.56 -6.36
CA GLN A 150 -8.05 9.98 -6.58
C GLN A 150 -7.77 10.83 -5.33
N THR A 151 -8.04 10.26 -4.14
CA THR A 151 -7.69 10.89 -2.86
C THR A 151 -6.19 11.14 -2.79
N GLY A 152 -5.38 10.15 -3.17
CA GLY A 152 -3.94 10.29 -3.27
C GLY A 152 -3.51 11.40 -4.22
N ALA A 153 -4.10 11.46 -5.42
CA ALA A 153 -3.79 12.49 -6.42
C ALA A 153 -4.10 13.91 -5.90
N ARG A 154 -5.26 14.10 -5.28
CA ARG A 154 -5.65 15.38 -4.68
C ARG A 154 -4.69 15.80 -3.55
N CYS A 155 -4.39 14.87 -2.64
CA CYS A 155 -3.51 15.14 -1.50
C CYS A 155 -2.07 15.41 -1.94
N LEU A 156 -1.54 14.65 -2.90
CA LEU A 156 -0.22 14.88 -3.47
C LEU A 156 -0.14 16.25 -4.18
N SER A 157 -1.12 16.56 -5.01
CA SER A 157 -1.20 17.86 -5.71
C SER A 157 -1.20 19.02 -4.75
N ALA A 158 -2.02 18.97 -3.72
CA ALA A 158 -2.09 20.02 -2.68
C ALA A 158 -0.78 20.15 -1.91
N ARG A 159 -0.19 19.03 -1.45
CA ARG A 159 1.03 19.05 -0.64
C ARG A 159 2.27 19.47 -1.42
N MET A 160 2.40 19.00 -2.68
CA MET A 160 3.54 19.30 -3.55
C MET A 160 3.37 20.59 -4.34
N GLY A 161 2.17 21.15 -4.42
CA GLY A 161 1.87 22.33 -5.24
C GLY A 161 2.03 22.02 -6.72
N LEU A 162 1.40 20.93 -7.18
CA LEU A 162 1.43 20.49 -8.57
C LEU A 162 0.45 21.26 -9.43
N ALA A 163 0.75 21.38 -10.72
CA ALA A 163 -0.17 21.94 -11.70
C ALA A 163 -1.40 21.04 -11.89
N GLN A 164 -2.49 21.63 -12.39
CA GLN A 164 -3.70 20.87 -12.72
C GLN A 164 -3.39 19.78 -13.76
N GLY A 165 -3.81 18.56 -13.50
CA GLY A 165 -3.58 17.41 -14.38
C GLY A 165 -2.17 16.80 -14.28
N GLN A 166 -1.24 17.37 -13.50
CA GLN A 166 0.09 16.81 -13.31
C GLN A 166 0.07 15.55 -12.42
N ALA A 167 -0.84 15.48 -11.44
CA ALA A 167 -1.11 14.24 -10.71
C ALA A 167 -2.35 13.55 -11.29
N VAL A 168 -2.22 12.25 -11.57
CA VAL A 168 -3.29 11.41 -12.10
C VAL A 168 -3.44 10.16 -11.23
N ALA A 169 -4.64 9.60 -11.17
CA ALA A 169 -4.88 8.36 -10.46
C ALA A 169 -5.00 7.19 -11.43
N ILE A 170 -4.20 6.14 -11.20
CA ILE A 170 -4.33 4.83 -11.86
C ILE A 170 -4.37 3.80 -10.74
N ALA A 171 -5.47 3.05 -10.65
CA ALA A 171 -5.68 2.10 -9.58
C ALA A 171 -4.57 1.01 -9.52
N HIS A 172 -4.37 0.44 -8.33
CA HIS A 172 -3.43 -0.67 -8.13
C HIS A 172 -3.82 -1.85 -9.02
N GLY A 173 -2.84 -2.42 -9.74
CA GLY A 173 -3.04 -3.59 -10.59
C GLY A 173 -3.35 -4.84 -9.78
N ASN A 174 -4.22 -5.69 -10.33
CA ASN A 174 -4.60 -6.97 -9.74
C ASN A 174 -4.08 -8.13 -10.57
N LEU A 175 -3.77 -9.24 -9.91
CA LEU A 175 -3.47 -10.49 -10.59
C LEU A 175 -4.69 -10.99 -11.38
N SER A 176 -4.43 -11.64 -12.50
CA SER A 176 -5.48 -12.31 -13.27
C SER A 176 -5.74 -13.67 -12.63
N LEU A 177 -6.71 -13.72 -11.72
CA LEU A 177 -7.12 -14.93 -11.04
C LEU A 177 -8.46 -15.43 -11.62
N GLU A 178 -8.67 -16.74 -11.57
CA GLU A 178 -9.97 -17.32 -11.89
C GLU A 178 -10.95 -17.02 -10.74
N PRO A 179 -12.16 -16.54 -11.05
CA PRO A 179 -13.17 -16.31 -10.02
C PRO A 179 -13.54 -17.62 -9.32
N ALA A 180 -13.59 -17.58 -8.00
CA ALA A 180 -14.07 -18.68 -7.18
C ALA A 180 -15.40 -18.30 -6.52
N ALA A 181 -16.38 -19.18 -6.61
CA ALA A 181 -17.65 -19.00 -5.91
C ALA A 181 -17.42 -18.85 -4.39
N LEU A 182 -18.32 -18.14 -3.72
CA LEU A 182 -18.32 -18.11 -2.26
C LEU A 182 -18.64 -19.51 -1.72
N ALA A 183 -17.94 -19.88 -0.64
CA ALA A 183 -18.31 -21.05 0.15
C ALA A 183 -19.69 -20.82 0.82
N THR A 184 -20.21 -21.87 1.48
CA THR A 184 -21.41 -21.74 2.32
C THR A 184 -21.18 -20.67 3.39
N LEU A 185 -22.17 -19.78 3.58
CA LEU A 185 -22.07 -18.63 4.49
C LEU A 185 -22.17 -19.02 5.98
N ASP A 186 -22.31 -20.28 6.30
CA ASP A 186 -22.27 -20.81 7.66
C ASP A 186 -21.19 -21.90 7.77
N PRO A 187 -20.12 -21.67 8.57
CA PRO A 187 -19.81 -20.42 9.27
C PRO A 187 -19.36 -19.31 8.33
N LEU A 188 -19.73 -18.05 8.67
CA LEU A 188 -19.21 -16.88 7.99
C LEU A 188 -17.73 -16.71 8.34
N ARG A 189 -16.87 -16.60 7.32
CA ARG A 189 -15.41 -16.63 7.47
C ARG A 189 -14.82 -15.27 7.13
N PHE A 190 -14.24 -14.63 8.15
CA PHE A 190 -13.47 -13.41 8.02
C PHE A 190 -11.98 -13.72 7.86
N LEU A 191 -11.28 -12.89 7.11
CA LEU A 191 -9.84 -12.99 6.90
C LEU A 191 -9.18 -11.65 7.20
N TYR A 192 -8.18 -11.62 8.08
CA TYR A 192 -7.14 -10.62 8.01
C TYR A 192 -6.01 -11.16 7.13
N PHE A 193 -5.58 -10.39 6.13
CA PHE A 193 -4.44 -10.76 5.28
C PHE A 193 -3.43 -9.62 5.18
N GLY A 194 -2.14 -9.93 5.35
CA GLY A 194 -1.02 -9.00 5.23
C GLY A 194 0.00 -9.14 6.34
N PHE A 195 1.06 -8.32 6.31
CA PHE A 195 2.09 -8.36 7.34
C PHE A 195 1.52 -8.08 8.74
N ILE A 196 1.93 -8.88 9.71
CA ILE A 196 1.49 -8.81 11.11
C ILE A 196 2.48 -7.94 11.88
N TYR A 197 2.13 -6.66 12.09
CA TYR A 197 2.88 -5.71 12.90
C TYR A 197 1.99 -4.61 13.48
N ARG A 198 2.50 -3.87 14.46
CA ARG A 198 1.75 -2.78 15.13
C ARG A 198 1.31 -1.70 14.16
N GLY A 199 0.08 -1.22 14.31
CA GLY A 199 -0.55 -0.26 13.40
C GLY A 199 -1.42 -0.90 12.32
N LYS A 200 -1.47 -2.23 12.28
CA LYS A 200 -2.43 -2.95 11.44
C LYS A 200 -3.81 -3.13 12.09
N GLY A 201 -3.95 -2.78 13.37
CA GLY A 201 -5.23 -2.81 14.11
C GLY A 201 -5.76 -4.23 14.36
N ILE A 202 -4.88 -5.24 14.36
CA ILE A 202 -5.30 -6.64 14.59
C ILE A 202 -5.85 -6.80 16.01
N GLU A 203 -5.28 -6.09 16.98
CA GLU A 203 -5.79 -6.02 18.36
C GLU A 203 -7.23 -5.48 18.43
N ASP A 204 -7.58 -4.52 17.56
CA ASP A 204 -8.94 -3.99 17.48
C ASP A 204 -9.90 -5.02 16.90
N LEU A 205 -9.45 -5.76 15.87
CA LEU A 205 -10.25 -6.82 15.26
C LEU A 205 -10.57 -7.92 16.25
N LEU A 206 -9.58 -8.37 17.05
CA LEU A 206 -9.82 -9.35 18.12
C LEU A 206 -10.81 -8.81 19.17
N SER A 207 -10.63 -7.56 19.59
CA SER A 207 -11.51 -6.93 20.57
C SER A 207 -12.93 -6.73 20.04
N ALA A 208 -13.08 -6.34 18.78
CA ALA A 208 -14.38 -6.19 18.12
C ALA A 208 -15.12 -7.52 18.01
N LEU A 209 -14.42 -8.59 17.60
CA LEU A 209 -15.01 -9.93 17.53
C LEU A 209 -15.49 -10.41 18.91
N ALA A 210 -14.74 -10.15 19.97
CA ALA A 210 -15.13 -10.45 21.33
C ALA A 210 -16.39 -9.69 21.74
N GLN A 211 -16.52 -8.39 21.37
CA GLN A 211 -17.76 -7.61 21.62
C GLN A 211 -18.96 -8.19 20.87
N VAL A 212 -18.80 -8.64 19.62
CA VAL A 212 -19.87 -9.30 18.87
C VAL A 212 -20.38 -10.54 19.63
N PHE A 213 -19.46 -11.39 20.12
CA PHE A 213 -19.84 -12.58 20.89
C PHE A 213 -20.43 -12.28 22.28
N GLN A 214 -20.09 -11.14 22.89
CA GLN A 214 -20.74 -10.68 24.11
C GLN A 214 -22.18 -10.24 23.85
N ARG A 215 -22.43 -9.55 22.75
CA ARG A 215 -23.79 -9.11 22.35
C ARG A 215 -24.63 -10.27 21.83
N HIS A 216 -24.02 -11.18 21.06
CA HIS A 216 -24.67 -12.30 20.39
C HIS A 216 -23.92 -13.62 20.63
N PRO A 217 -24.06 -14.24 21.81
CA PRO A 217 -23.33 -15.48 22.13
C PRO A 217 -23.60 -16.64 21.16
N ALA A 218 -24.79 -16.69 20.55
CA ALA A 218 -25.16 -17.69 19.55
C ALA A 218 -24.29 -17.64 18.29
N LEU A 219 -23.73 -16.48 17.91
CA LEU A 219 -22.88 -16.32 16.74
C LEU A 219 -21.51 -17.00 16.88
N ARG A 220 -21.09 -17.40 18.07
CA ARG A 220 -19.77 -18.02 18.32
C ARG A 220 -19.53 -19.28 17.47
N GLY A 221 -20.55 -20.07 17.21
CA GLY A 221 -20.49 -21.25 16.35
C GLY A 221 -20.46 -20.92 14.85
N HIS A 222 -20.93 -19.75 14.47
CA HIS A 222 -21.23 -19.34 13.11
C HIS A 222 -20.23 -18.34 12.51
N LEU A 223 -19.26 -17.87 13.29
CA LEU A 223 -18.21 -16.97 12.82
C LEU A 223 -16.83 -17.61 12.97
N ARG A 224 -15.95 -17.38 11.99
CA ARG A 224 -14.54 -17.76 12.03
C ARG A 224 -13.68 -16.59 11.56
N LEU A 225 -12.54 -16.40 12.19
CA LEU A 225 -11.54 -15.42 11.80
C LEU A 225 -10.20 -16.10 11.55
N THR A 226 -9.67 -15.94 10.37
CA THR A 226 -8.29 -16.35 10.05
C THR A 226 -7.39 -15.11 10.04
N LEU A 227 -6.25 -15.20 10.70
CA LEU A 227 -5.19 -14.21 10.65
C LEU A 227 -4.05 -14.79 9.80
N ALA A 228 -3.94 -14.31 8.56
CA ALA A 228 -3.01 -14.83 7.56
C ALA A 228 -1.98 -13.79 7.13
N GLY A 229 -0.74 -14.22 6.90
CA GLY A 229 0.31 -13.36 6.36
C GLY A 229 1.67 -13.54 6.98
N GLY A 230 2.62 -12.72 6.51
CA GLY A 230 4.01 -12.78 6.97
C GLY A 230 4.20 -12.12 8.33
N THR A 231 5.01 -12.75 9.16
CA THR A 231 5.60 -12.08 10.32
C THR A 231 6.77 -11.26 9.82
N ALA A 232 6.71 -9.94 9.91
CA ALA A 232 7.84 -9.07 9.61
C ALA A 232 8.73 -8.93 10.87
N PRO A 233 9.80 -9.73 11.03
CA PRO A 233 10.56 -9.79 12.29
C PRO A 233 11.07 -8.41 12.71
N GLU A 234 11.54 -7.61 11.78
CA GLU A 234 12.06 -6.26 12.03
C GLU A 234 10.99 -5.29 12.54
N MET A 235 9.72 -5.50 12.18
CA MET A 235 8.58 -4.67 12.56
C MET A 235 7.78 -5.27 13.73
N ALA A 236 7.88 -6.57 13.95
CA ALA A 236 7.16 -7.29 14.99
C ALA A 236 7.77 -7.10 16.39
N PHE A 237 9.08 -6.85 16.47
CA PHE A 237 9.77 -6.63 17.74
C PHE A 237 9.60 -5.18 18.20
N GLY A 238 8.90 -5.00 19.30
CA GLY A 238 8.80 -3.75 20.03
C GLY A 238 9.50 -3.85 21.39
N PRO A 239 9.51 -2.75 22.19
CA PRO A 239 10.08 -2.76 23.55
C PRO A 239 9.48 -3.82 24.48
N ALA A 240 8.30 -4.34 24.15
CA ALA A 240 7.54 -5.32 24.94
C ALA A 240 7.62 -6.77 24.40
N GLY A 241 8.51 -7.07 23.46
CA GLY A 241 8.66 -8.40 22.88
C GLY A 241 7.97 -8.63 21.53
N ASN A 242 7.71 -9.90 21.19
CA ASN A 242 7.11 -10.28 19.91
C ASN A 242 5.61 -9.92 19.86
N TYR A 243 5.23 -9.09 18.92
CA TYR A 243 3.84 -8.65 18.73
C TYR A 243 2.86 -9.80 18.46
N LEU A 244 3.30 -10.85 17.78
CA LEU A 244 2.49 -12.04 17.55
C LEU A 244 2.09 -12.74 18.87
N ASP A 245 3.04 -12.84 19.83
CA ASP A 245 2.77 -13.45 21.12
C ASP A 245 1.82 -12.62 21.97
N GLU A 246 1.88 -11.29 21.83
CA GLU A 246 0.90 -10.39 22.47
C GLU A 246 -0.49 -10.59 21.87
N LEU A 247 -0.61 -10.70 20.55
CA LEU A 247 -1.91 -10.99 19.91
C LEU A 247 -2.48 -12.34 20.34
N ARG A 248 -1.63 -13.38 20.45
CA ARG A 248 -2.04 -14.69 20.95
C ARG A 248 -2.47 -14.65 22.43
N ALA A 249 -1.79 -13.86 23.24
CA ALA A 249 -2.15 -13.64 24.64
C ALA A 249 -3.50 -12.91 24.73
N LEU A 250 -3.70 -11.85 23.96
CA LEU A 250 -4.96 -11.12 23.87
C LEU A 250 -6.11 -12.01 23.42
N ALA A 251 -5.90 -12.85 22.40
CA ALA A 251 -6.92 -13.78 21.92
C ALA A 251 -7.37 -14.75 23.02
N ARG A 252 -6.42 -15.29 23.82
CA ARG A 252 -6.75 -16.14 24.99
C ARG A 252 -7.52 -15.37 26.04
N GLN A 253 -7.09 -14.15 26.38
CA GLN A 253 -7.78 -13.28 27.35
C GLN A 253 -9.21 -12.99 26.94
N LEU A 254 -9.47 -12.83 25.65
CA LEU A 254 -10.79 -12.57 25.07
C LEU A 254 -11.61 -13.85 24.80
N ASN A 255 -11.09 -15.03 25.15
CA ASN A 255 -11.73 -16.34 24.92
C ASN A 255 -12.08 -16.58 23.44
N LEU A 256 -11.17 -16.27 22.50
CA LEU A 256 -11.37 -16.40 21.06
C LEU A 256 -10.71 -17.65 20.40
N PRO A 257 -9.87 -18.48 21.06
CA PRO A 257 -9.10 -19.51 20.35
C PRO A 257 -9.94 -20.46 19.49
N ASP A 258 -11.16 -20.78 19.92
CA ASP A 258 -12.06 -21.72 19.22
C ASP A 258 -12.58 -21.20 17.87
N CYS A 259 -12.53 -19.89 17.65
CA CYS A 259 -12.98 -19.26 16.40
C CYS A 259 -11.85 -18.62 15.58
N LEU A 260 -10.59 -18.75 16.05
CA LEU A 260 -9.40 -18.18 15.40
C LEU A 260 -8.55 -19.26 14.74
N ASP A 261 -8.07 -18.95 13.54
CA ASP A 261 -7.02 -19.68 12.83
C ASP A 261 -5.83 -18.76 12.53
N TRP A 262 -4.61 -19.30 12.59
CA TRP A 262 -3.37 -18.57 12.33
C TRP A 262 -2.62 -19.23 11.18
N GLN A 263 -2.56 -18.56 10.04
CA GLN A 263 -1.87 -19.03 8.83
C GLN A 263 -0.69 -18.10 8.53
N LEU A 264 0.44 -18.38 9.18
CA LEU A 264 1.62 -17.54 9.11
C LEU A 264 2.52 -17.98 7.94
N ASP A 265 3.17 -16.98 7.32
CA ASP A 265 4.19 -17.17 6.28
C ASP A 265 3.70 -18.06 5.12
N LEU A 266 2.49 -17.77 4.65
CA LEU A 266 1.87 -18.48 3.53
C LEU A 266 2.78 -18.48 2.30
N PRO A 267 2.97 -19.63 1.62
CA PRO A 267 3.62 -19.64 0.34
C PRO A 267 2.81 -18.87 -0.71
N ALA A 268 3.49 -18.26 -1.68
CA ALA A 268 2.88 -17.35 -2.64
C ALA A 268 1.72 -17.98 -3.43
N ASP A 269 1.84 -19.27 -3.76
CA ASP A 269 0.83 -20.04 -4.49
C ASP A 269 -0.43 -20.36 -3.65
N ALA A 270 -0.33 -20.32 -2.32
CA ALA A 270 -1.46 -20.54 -1.40
C ALA A 270 -2.24 -19.26 -1.10
N ILE A 271 -1.74 -18.07 -1.44
CA ILE A 271 -2.36 -16.79 -1.07
C ILE A 271 -3.77 -16.68 -1.68
N ALA A 272 -3.90 -16.89 -2.99
CA ALA A 272 -5.18 -16.77 -3.68
C ALA A 272 -6.23 -17.74 -3.14
N SER A 273 -5.89 -19.02 -3.00
CA SER A 273 -6.80 -20.05 -2.48
C SER A 273 -7.21 -19.77 -1.03
N THR A 274 -6.27 -19.28 -0.19
CA THR A 274 -6.59 -18.87 1.18
C THR A 274 -7.60 -17.73 1.20
N ILE A 275 -7.40 -16.67 0.40
CA ILE A 275 -8.35 -15.55 0.34
C ILE A 275 -9.70 -16.03 -0.20
N GLN A 276 -9.71 -16.86 -1.23
CA GLN A 276 -10.92 -17.41 -1.85
C GLN A 276 -11.70 -18.37 -0.96
N ALA A 277 -11.07 -18.97 0.05
CA ALA A 277 -11.74 -19.79 1.06
C ALA A 277 -12.53 -18.99 2.09
N HIS A 278 -12.39 -17.65 2.11
CA HIS A 278 -13.06 -16.74 3.03
C HIS A 278 -14.12 -15.89 2.32
N HIS A 279 -14.99 -15.24 3.09
CA HIS A 279 -16.09 -14.44 2.56
C HIS A 279 -15.74 -12.95 2.49
N VAL A 280 -15.12 -12.43 3.56
CA VAL A 280 -14.80 -11.01 3.69
C VAL A 280 -13.43 -10.83 4.33
N MET A 281 -12.63 -9.92 3.75
CA MET A 281 -11.35 -9.51 4.32
C MET A 281 -11.55 -8.30 5.24
N VAL A 282 -10.88 -8.29 6.39
CA VAL A 282 -10.94 -7.18 7.36
C VAL A 282 -9.58 -6.51 7.45
N LEU A 283 -9.53 -5.21 7.17
CA LEU A 283 -8.31 -4.40 7.18
C LEU A 283 -8.45 -3.22 8.15
N PRO A 284 -8.25 -3.45 9.46
CA PRO A 284 -8.56 -2.47 10.52
C PRO A 284 -7.39 -1.52 10.80
N TYR A 285 -6.69 -1.06 9.75
CA TYR A 285 -5.46 -0.28 9.87
C TYR A 285 -5.65 0.99 10.70
N ARG A 286 -4.60 1.34 11.45
CA ARG A 286 -4.48 2.59 12.19
C ARG A 286 -3.33 3.43 11.66
N GLU A 287 -3.57 4.70 11.44
CA GLU A 287 -2.52 5.67 11.14
C GLU A 287 -1.92 6.25 12.42
N SER A 288 -0.62 6.45 12.42
CA SER A 288 0.04 7.11 13.54
C SER A 288 -0.27 8.61 13.55
N LYS A 289 -0.89 9.09 14.62
CA LYS A 289 -1.15 10.54 14.81
C LYS A 289 0.09 11.31 15.30
N LYS A 290 1.20 10.63 15.62
CA LYS A 290 2.35 11.22 16.33
C LYS A 290 3.09 12.30 15.54
N LEU A 291 3.02 12.31 14.23
CA LEU A 291 3.67 13.28 13.36
C LEU A 291 2.72 13.76 12.24
N GLY A 292 1.44 13.92 12.55
CA GLY A 292 0.43 14.34 11.58
C GLY A 292 0.74 15.68 10.88
N LEU A 293 1.56 16.52 11.50
CA LEU A 293 2.05 17.76 10.86
C LEU A 293 2.97 17.49 9.67
N LEU A 294 3.65 16.33 9.63
CA LEU A 294 4.50 15.93 8.49
C LEU A 294 3.68 15.43 7.30
N GLY A 295 2.40 15.15 7.49
CA GLY A 295 1.48 14.60 6.52
C GLY A 295 0.90 13.25 6.95
N ALA A 296 0.01 12.71 6.13
CA ALA A 296 -0.57 11.38 6.30
C ALA A 296 -0.35 10.52 5.05
N MET A 297 -0.17 9.22 5.23
CA MET A 297 -0.07 8.29 4.10
C MET A 297 -1.46 8.13 3.49
N ARG A 298 -1.63 8.52 2.23
CA ARG A 298 -2.91 8.46 1.49
C ARG A 298 -2.88 7.40 0.38
N GLY A 299 -2.04 6.39 0.57
CA GLY A 299 -1.95 5.24 -0.33
C GLY A 299 -3.09 4.23 -0.11
N THR A 300 -3.05 3.15 -0.86
CA THR A 300 -3.90 1.98 -0.69
C THR A 300 -3.13 0.81 -0.04
N SER A 301 -3.64 -0.39 -0.16
CA SER A 301 -2.99 -1.60 0.37
C SER A 301 -3.03 -2.72 -0.67
N GLY A 302 -1.90 -3.39 -0.86
CA GLY A 302 -1.84 -4.62 -1.66
C GLY A 302 -2.82 -5.69 -1.19
N ALA A 303 -3.10 -5.78 0.13
CA ALA A 303 -4.11 -6.71 0.65
C ALA A 303 -5.51 -6.42 0.11
N LEU A 304 -5.89 -5.14 -0.06
CA LEU A 304 -7.17 -4.76 -0.66
C LEU A 304 -7.21 -5.11 -2.15
N SER A 305 -6.10 -4.92 -2.86
CA SER A 305 -5.95 -5.37 -4.25
C SER A 305 -6.14 -6.88 -4.37
N TRP A 306 -5.56 -7.66 -3.46
CA TRP A 306 -5.77 -9.11 -3.39
C TRP A 306 -7.23 -9.50 -3.12
N ALA A 307 -7.94 -8.78 -2.22
CA ALA A 307 -9.35 -9.04 -1.98
C ALA A 307 -10.18 -8.87 -3.25
N ASN A 308 -9.98 -7.76 -3.99
CA ASN A 308 -10.65 -7.52 -5.26
C ASN A 308 -10.27 -8.55 -6.33
N ALA A 309 -8.98 -8.93 -6.44
CA ALA A 309 -8.53 -9.96 -7.38
C ALA A 309 -9.20 -11.32 -7.14
N CYS A 310 -9.43 -11.66 -5.86
CA CYS A 310 -10.08 -12.90 -5.44
C CYS A 310 -11.62 -12.80 -5.40
N GLY A 311 -12.22 -11.66 -5.74
CA GLY A 311 -13.66 -11.43 -5.67
C GLY A 311 -14.21 -11.53 -4.24
N ARG A 312 -13.53 -10.91 -3.26
CA ARG A 312 -13.95 -10.91 -1.84
C ARG A 312 -14.21 -9.51 -1.34
N GLY A 313 -15.35 -9.36 -0.66
CA GLY A 313 -15.73 -8.12 0.02
C GLY A 313 -14.75 -7.74 1.12
N VAL A 314 -14.83 -6.48 1.57
CA VAL A 314 -13.92 -5.97 2.58
C VAL A 314 -14.63 -5.16 3.65
N ILE A 315 -14.14 -5.24 4.90
CA ILE A 315 -14.41 -4.28 5.97
C ILE A 315 -13.10 -3.56 6.25
N THR A 316 -13.06 -2.24 6.07
CA THR A 316 -11.84 -1.46 6.27
C THR A 316 -12.06 -0.33 7.26
N SER A 317 -10.99 0.08 7.95
CA SER A 317 -11.00 1.40 8.57
C SER A 317 -11.00 2.51 7.49
N ASN A 318 -11.29 3.75 7.89
CA ASN A 318 -11.15 4.93 7.02
C ASN A 318 -9.70 5.45 6.95
N ALA A 319 -8.72 4.67 7.38
CA ALA A 319 -7.31 4.99 7.22
C ALA A 319 -6.91 5.07 5.74
N ARG A 320 -5.86 5.84 5.43
CA ARG A 320 -5.31 5.97 4.08
C ARG A 320 -6.38 6.48 3.09
N ALA A 321 -6.54 5.80 1.94
CA ALA A 321 -7.58 6.08 0.94
C ALA A 321 -8.65 4.97 0.89
N PHE A 322 -8.79 4.17 1.96
CA PHE A 322 -9.67 2.99 1.94
C PHE A 322 -11.14 3.31 1.72
N ALA A 323 -11.61 4.47 2.24
CA ALA A 323 -13.00 4.88 2.02
C ALA A 323 -13.33 5.05 0.52
N GLU A 324 -12.37 5.55 -0.29
CA GLU A 324 -12.52 5.62 -1.75
C GLU A 324 -12.56 4.22 -2.37
N GLU A 325 -11.66 3.35 -1.95
CA GLU A 325 -11.52 1.98 -2.48
C GLU A 325 -12.76 1.11 -2.24
N VAL A 326 -13.52 1.41 -1.19
CA VAL A 326 -14.74 0.66 -0.79
C VAL A 326 -16.03 1.34 -1.28
N SER A 327 -15.93 2.57 -1.82
CA SER A 327 -17.11 3.35 -2.26
C SER A 327 -17.91 2.72 -3.40
N SER A 328 -17.35 1.73 -4.09
CA SER A 328 -18.02 1.00 -5.19
C SER A 328 -18.97 -0.11 -4.71
N GLY A 329 -19.21 -0.24 -3.41
CA GLY A 329 -20.14 -1.23 -2.85
C GLY A 329 -19.53 -2.62 -2.66
N ASN A 330 -18.21 -2.73 -2.70
CA ASN A 330 -17.48 -3.98 -2.42
C ASN A 330 -17.19 -4.20 -0.94
N GLY A 331 -17.84 -3.44 -0.04
CA GLY A 331 -17.62 -3.58 1.40
C GLY A 331 -18.17 -2.43 2.22
N SER A 332 -17.64 -2.27 3.44
CA SER A 332 -17.97 -1.18 4.36
C SER A 332 -16.73 -0.60 5.02
N THR A 333 -16.86 0.65 5.53
CA THR A 333 -15.81 1.35 6.26
C THR A 333 -16.28 1.74 7.65
N PHE A 334 -15.33 1.80 8.59
CA PHE A 334 -15.53 2.30 9.94
C PHE A 334 -14.43 3.30 10.34
N GLU A 335 -14.64 4.08 11.38
CA GLU A 335 -13.64 5.03 11.90
C GLU A 335 -12.44 4.30 12.50
N GLN A 336 -11.21 4.60 12.06
CA GLN A 336 -10.00 3.94 12.53
C GLN A 336 -9.82 4.05 14.04
N GLY A 337 -9.60 2.91 14.69
CA GLY A 337 -9.43 2.80 16.13
C GLY A 337 -10.74 2.77 16.91
N ASP A 338 -11.90 2.86 16.25
CA ASP A 338 -13.19 2.64 16.85
C ASP A 338 -13.56 1.15 16.83
N ILE A 339 -13.28 0.48 17.95
CA ILE A 339 -13.55 -0.96 18.13
C ILE A 339 -15.06 -1.25 18.09
N GLY A 340 -15.88 -0.32 18.61
CA GLY A 340 -17.34 -0.46 18.60
C GLY A 340 -17.89 -0.43 17.17
N ALA A 341 -17.47 0.55 16.36
CA ALA A 341 -17.89 0.64 14.96
C ALA A 341 -17.40 -0.57 14.12
N LEU A 342 -16.21 -1.12 14.42
CA LEU A 342 -15.75 -2.35 13.79
C LEU A 342 -16.61 -3.55 14.22
N ALA A 343 -16.99 -3.64 15.51
CA ALA A 343 -17.88 -4.67 16.00
C ALA A 343 -19.26 -4.57 15.33
N ASP A 344 -19.81 -3.36 15.20
CA ASP A 344 -21.10 -3.12 14.53
C ASP A 344 -21.05 -3.54 13.04
N ALA A 345 -19.93 -3.29 12.35
CA ALA A 345 -19.76 -3.72 10.95
C ALA A 345 -19.69 -5.25 10.80
N ILE A 346 -19.00 -5.93 11.72
CA ILE A 346 -18.94 -7.41 11.76
C ILE A 346 -20.31 -7.98 12.11
N GLU A 347 -20.98 -7.43 13.12
CA GLU A 347 -22.31 -7.84 13.58
C GLU A 347 -23.35 -7.68 12.47
N ALA A 348 -23.39 -6.53 11.80
CA ALA A 348 -24.32 -6.28 10.71
C ALA A 348 -24.16 -7.30 9.56
N LEU A 349 -22.92 -7.72 9.25
CA LEU A 349 -22.69 -8.75 8.25
C LEU A 349 -23.02 -10.15 8.78
N ALA A 350 -22.79 -10.43 10.06
CA ALA A 350 -23.12 -11.73 10.66
C ALA A 350 -24.63 -11.97 10.73
N LEU A 351 -25.41 -10.89 10.93
CA LEU A 351 -26.88 -10.95 10.94
C LEU A 351 -27.48 -10.96 9.51
N HIS A 352 -26.74 -10.49 8.52
CA HIS A 352 -27.14 -10.40 7.12
C HIS A 352 -26.01 -10.95 6.21
N PRO A 353 -25.69 -12.26 6.29
CA PRO A 353 -24.54 -12.85 5.61
C PRO A 353 -24.67 -12.83 4.07
N GLU A 354 -25.89 -12.73 3.53
CA GLU A 354 -26.16 -12.58 2.08
C GLU A 354 -25.47 -11.36 1.47
N ARG A 355 -25.23 -10.31 2.25
CA ARG A 355 -24.47 -9.11 1.81
C ARG A 355 -23.04 -9.43 1.40
N ALA A 356 -22.45 -10.52 1.90
CA ALA A 356 -21.12 -10.95 1.48
C ALA A 356 -21.11 -11.34 -0.01
N ALA A 357 -22.22 -11.89 -0.53
CA ALA A 357 -22.34 -12.23 -1.94
C ALA A 357 -22.45 -10.96 -2.82
N GLU A 358 -23.21 -9.97 -2.39
CA GLU A 358 -23.31 -8.67 -3.08
C GLU A 358 -21.94 -7.97 -3.15
N TRP A 359 -21.21 -7.97 -2.04
CA TRP A 359 -19.87 -7.39 -1.99
C TRP A 359 -18.87 -8.16 -2.85
N ALA A 360 -18.97 -9.48 -2.90
CA ALA A 360 -18.12 -10.33 -3.73
C ALA A 360 -18.34 -10.09 -5.22
N GLU A 361 -19.59 -9.88 -5.66
CA GLU A 361 -19.92 -9.52 -7.03
C GLU A 361 -19.26 -8.18 -7.43
N ARG A 362 -19.39 -7.16 -6.57
CA ARG A 362 -18.75 -5.85 -6.79
C ARG A 362 -17.22 -5.95 -6.79
N ALA A 363 -16.64 -6.68 -5.82
CA ALA A 363 -15.21 -6.91 -5.76
C ALA A 363 -14.68 -7.61 -7.02
N THR A 364 -15.42 -8.61 -7.54
CA THR A 364 -15.08 -9.30 -8.78
C THR A 364 -15.05 -8.35 -9.98
N ALA A 365 -16.06 -7.49 -10.12
CA ALA A 365 -16.10 -6.50 -11.20
C ALA A 365 -14.89 -5.54 -11.14
N ILE A 366 -14.57 -5.04 -9.95
CA ILE A 366 -13.39 -4.20 -9.71
C ILE A 366 -12.09 -4.99 -10.01
N GLY A 367 -12.01 -6.24 -9.57
CA GLY A 367 -10.87 -7.11 -9.81
C GLY A 367 -10.58 -7.30 -11.29
N LEU A 368 -11.61 -7.53 -12.10
CA LEU A 368 -11.51 -7.68 -13.55
C LEU A 368 -11.05 -6.37 -14.23
N GLU A 369 -11.63 -5.24 -13.83
CA GLU A 369 -11.26 -3.93 -14.39
C GLU A 369 -9.81 -3.58 -14.12
N ARG A 370 -9.32 -3.92 -12.91
CA ARG A 370 -7.97 -3.57 -12.43
C ARG A 370 -6.92 -4.65 -12.72
N ARG A 371 -7.18 -5.62 -13.58
CA ARG A 371 -6.15 -6.59 -14.01
C ARG A 371 -4.94 -5.87 -14.58
N TRP A 372 -3.74 -6.40 -14.31
CA TRP A 372 -2.49 -5.78 -14.76
C TRP A 372 -2.44 -5.39 -16.22
N PRO A 373 -2.96 -6.17 -17.20
CA PRO A 373 -2.98 -5.72 -18.59
C PRO A 373 -3.77 -4.42 -18.80
N ASN A 374 -4.90 -4.24 -18.12
CA ASN A 374 -5.72 -3.04 -18.23
C ASN A 374 -5.03 -1.83 -17.56
N VAL A 375 -4.42 -2.06 -16.40
CA VAL A 375 -3.68 -1.03 -15.67
C VAL A 375 -2.45 -0.60 -16.45
N ALA A 376 -1.68 -1.54 -16.98
CA ALA A 376 -0.51 -1.23 -17.82
C ALA A 376 -0.88 -0.46 -19.09
N ALA A 377 -2.03 -0.75 -19.71
CA ALA A 377 -2.53 0.01 -20.86
C ALA A 377 -2.80 1.48 -20.48
N ARG A 378 -3.42 1.75 -19.32
CA ARG A 378 -3.63 3.12 -18.81
C ARG A 378 -2.31 3.85 -18.56
N PHE A 379 -1.29 3.17 -18.02
CA PHE A 379 0.04 3.74 -17.87
C PHE A 379 0.68 4.05 -19.23
N LEU A 380 0.54 3.15 -20.20
CA LEU A 380 1.05 3.36 -21.56
C LEU A 380 0.42 4.59 -22.22
N ASP A 381 -0.88 4.81 -22.04
CA ASP A 381 -1.56 6.01 -22.52
C ASP A 381 -0.96 7.29 -21.89
N VAL A 382 -0.72 7.29 -20.58
CA VAL A 382 -0.06 8.40 -19.87
C VAL A 382 1.35 8.62 -20.41
N PHE A 383 2.15 7.57 -20.58
CA PHE A 383 3.53 7.67 -21.10
C PHE A 383 3.56 8.21 -22.52
N GLN A 384 2.66 7.76 -23.39
CA GLN A 384 2.54 8.26 -24.76
C GLN A 384 2.11 9.73 -24.78
N SER A 385 1.21 10.16 -23.90
CA SER A 385 0.80 11.57 -23.78
C SER A 385 2.01 12.44 -23.39
N VAL A 386 2.72 12.04 -22.35
CA VAL A 386 3.94 12.72 -21.88
C VAL A 386 4.99 12.85 -22.98
N CYS A 387 5.23 11.78 -23.75
CA CYS A 387 6.20 11.83 -24.85
C CYS A 387 5.75 12.71 -26.01
N ARG A 388 4.44 12.90 -26.23
CA ARG A 388 3.92 13.84 -27.25
C ARG A 388 4.05 15.30 -26.81
N GLU A 389 3.80 15.58 -25.52
CA GLU A 389 3.90 16.91 -24.93
C GLU A 389 5.34 17.45 -24.89
N ASN A 390 6.33 16.56 -24.88
CA ASN A 390 7.78 16.90 -24.83
C ASN A 390 8.46 16.93 -26.22
N ARG A 391 7.73 16.75 -27.31
CA ARG A 391 8.21 16.93 -28.69
C ARG A 391 7.94 18.35 -29.19
#